data_ffa2aaa845856d9f8a11690676e619a7
#
_entry.id   ffa2aaa845856d9f8a11690676e619a7
#
_cell.length_a   1.000
_cell.length_b   1.000
_cell.length_c   1.000
_cell.angle_alpha   90.00
_cell.angle_beta   90.00
_cell.angle_gamma   90.00
#
_symmetry.space_group_name_H-M   'P 1'
#
loop_
_entity.id
_entity.type
_entity.pdbx_description
1 polymer ?
#
loop_
_entity_poly.entity_id
_entity_poly.type
_entity_poly.pdbx_seq_one_letter_code
_entity_poly.pdbx_strand_id
1 'polypeptide(L)'
;MLLLPFTVQTVADLRGEKRFVSLDIFKDIVYTPFVRESRMVESSAKLNDAWFAARESIAGGGEVGESLEGVVSALSDLEAVVLSVNGYAELDTAESDYKLLKLADTLVAALEDEPETFKMVDSTLKAVVAKFGHFSVWRALCGIKHYGVWTSRYLRAFENKVEDENALVLAFRPKYQLAVWNVFKDPGEKVVFGAGEGRWLFYRQDVEFLVQPSPLDVRSAKLDNPIQAILKFRDQLKAKGVELLVVITPGKPSIYPERLTGIDGLKLAGHGKAILDSLTKLGLNTVDLYTPLLSAKADDAKLGALYLDDDTHWTPRGAELAAGEIAKMVNAMVDAGQVNIGEPSMDYVVSDSLADRMGDIGEMSGLNKFNVFKAQQVTGHVVSQQEISEHMEAPADSLSDSTVVRDTVKTPFKDDFRKSKILILGDSFSRIYQTDSPVNAGWIAHFAKNISRPVSSIVSDGGASTLVREKLARKAGVLKGKKLLIWEFVERDLRFGAEGWKTIEF
;
A
#
# COMPACT_ATOMS: atom_id res chain seq x y z
N MET A 1 -20.09 3.50 33.43
CA MET A 1 -19.80 4.01 32.09
C MET A 1 -19.17 2.96 31.15
N LEU A 2 -18.19 2.18 31.57
CA LEU A 2 -17.52 1.15 30.74
C LEU A 2 -18.44 -0.01 30.29
N LEU A 3 -19.51 -0.34 31.03
CA LEU A 3 -20.43 -1.44 30.69
C LEU A 3 -21.44 -1.07 29.60
N LEU A 4 -21.73 0.21 29.39
CA LEU A 4 -22.74 0.62 28.40
C LEU A 4 -22.30 0.38 26.95
N PRO A 5 -21.08 0.74 26.53
CA PRO A 5 -20.58 0.38 25.20
C PRO A 5 -20.55 -1.13 24.97
N PHE A 6 -20.18 -1.90 26.00
CA PHE A 6 -20.16 -3.36 25.95
C PHE A 6 -21.56 -3.95 25.73
N THR A 7 -22.58 -3.49 26.49
CA THR A 7 -23.93 -4.01 26.31
C THR A 7 -24.55 -3.63 24.98
N VAL A 8 -24.32 -2.41 24.51
CA VAL A 8 -24.81 -1.95 23.20
C VAL A 8 -24.18 -2.78 22.07
N GLN A 9 -22.87 -3.00 22.15
CA GLN A 9 -22.18 -3.82 21.15
C GLN A 9 -22.67 -5.26 21.18
N THR A 10 -22.86 -5.85 22.37
CA THR A 10 -23.39 -7.21 22.51
C THR A 10 -24.78 -7.34 21.89
N VAL A 11 -25.66 -6.33 22.07
CA VAL A 11 -27.01 -6.32 21.46
C VAL A 11 -26.92 -6.16 19.92
N ALA A 12 -26.01 -5.32 19.41
CA ALA A 12 -25.81 -5.18 17.98
C ALA A 12 -25.30 -6.48 17.33
N ASP A 13 -24.34 -7.13 17.96
CA ASP A 13 -23.77 -8.42 17.53
C ASP A 13 -24.82 -9.53 17.50
N LEU A 14 -25.71 -9.58 18.52
CA LEU A 14 -26.85 -10.53 18.59
C LEU A 14 -27.88 -10.28 17.49
N ARG A 15 -27.99 -9.08 16.95
CA ARG A 15 -28.95 -8.73 15.88
C ARG A 15 -28.47 -9.08 14.46
N GLY A 16 -27.30 -9.69 14.33
CA GLY A 16 -26.80 -10.18 13.05
C GLY A 16 -25.52 -9.49 12.55
N GLU A 17 -24.96 -8.59 13.31
CA GLU A 17 -23.62 -8.09 13.07
C GLU A 17 -22.62 -9.16 13.54
N LYS A 18 -21.73 -9.58 12.65
CA LYS A 18 -20.99 -10.85 12.76
C LYS A 18 -19.81 -10.85 13.73
N ARG A 19 -19.61 -9.84 14.62
CA ARG A 19 -18.37 -9.71 15.38
C ARG A 19 -18.53 -9.07 16.76
N PHE A 20 -18.14 -9.80 17.79
CA PHE A 20 -18.08 -9.33 19.18
C PHE A 20 -16.79 -8.56 19.45
N VAL A 21 -16.67 -7.32 18.94
CA VAL A 21 -15.49 -6.48 19.08
C VAL A 21 -15.10 -6.27 20.55
N SER A 22 -16.08 -6.07 21.43
CA SER A 22 -15.84 -5.88 22.87
C SER A 22 -15.31 -7.14 23.57
N LEU A 23 -15.57 -8.33 23.03
CA LEU A 23 -15.05 -9.59 23.57
C LEU A 23 -13.70 -9.98 22.97
N ASP A 24 -13.29 -9.37 21.87
CA ASP A 24 -12.01 -9.68 21.22
C ASP A 24 -10.83 -9.50 22.19
N ILE A 25 -10.88 -8.51 23.09
CA ILE A 25 -9.84 -8.28 24.08
C ILE A 25 -9.64 -9.50 24.99
N PHE A 26 -10.73 -10.11 25.46
CA PHE A 26 -10.63 -11.31 26.31
C PHE A 26 -10.16 -12.52 25.50
N LYS A 27 -10.64 -12.64 24.27
CA LYS A 27 -10.22 -13.69 23.36
C LYS A 27 -8.73 -13.59 23.05
N ASP A 28 -8.25 -12.42 22.69
CA ASP A 28 -6.87 -12.24 22.26
C ASP A 28 -5.89 -12.29 23.43
N ILE A 29 -6.21 -11.72 24.59
CA ILE A 29 -5.32 -11.68 25.77
C ILE A 29 -5.35 -13.00 26.55
N VAL A 30 -6.50 -13.62 26.73
CA VAL A 30 -6.64 -14.79 27.62
C VAL A 30 -6.67 -16.09 26.82
N TYR A 31 -7.50 -16.16 25.79
CA TYR A 31 -7.75 -17.41 25.07
C TYR A 31 -6.62 -17.77 24.10
N THR A 32 -6.06 -16.81 23.41
CA THR A 32 -5.02 -17.04 22.38
C THR A 32 -3.76 -17.72 22.93
N PRO A 33 -3.19 -17.37 24.11
CA PRO A 33 -2.05 -18.07 24.66
C PRO A 33 -2.32 -19.55 24.94
N PHE A 34 -3.52 -19.90 25.42
CA PHE A 34 -3.89 -21.29 25.70
C PHE A 34 -4.12 -22.10 24.42
N VAL A 35 -4.74 -21.50 23.42
CA VAL A 35 -4.91 -22.12 22.08
C VAL A 35 -3.55 -22.34 21.42
N ARG A 36 -2.63 -21.39 21.55
CA ARG A 36 -1.25 -21.53 21.06
C ARG A 36 -0.56 -22.73 21.69
N GLU A 37 -0.66 -22.88 23.02
CA GLU A 37 -0.09 -24.04 23.74
C GLU A 37 -0.65 -25.36 23.18
N SER A 38 -1.97 -25.45 22.97
CA SER A 38 -2.59 -26.63 22.38
C SER A 38 -2.09 -26.92 20.96
N ARG A 39 -1.94 -25.86 20.14
CA ARG A 39 -1.39 -25.99 18.77
C ARG A 39 0.08 -26.40 18.76
N MET A 40 0.88 -25.89 19.72
CA MET A 40 2.28 -26.32 19.85
C MET A 40 2.39 -27.82 20.15
N VAL A 41 1.54 -28.33 21.05
CA VAL A 41 1.48 -29.76 21.36
C VAL A 41 1.11 -30.58 20.13
N GLU A 42 0.09 -30.14 19.39
CA GLU A 42 -0.36 -30.80 18.15
C GLU A 42 0.73 -30.79 17.07
N SER A 43 1.34 -29.64 16.78
CA SER A 43 2.41 -29.51 15.79
C SER A 43 3.66 -30.29 16.18
N SER A 44 3.97 -30.36 17.49
CA SER A 44 5.07 -31.16 18.01
C SER A 44 4.82 -32.67 17.87
N ALA A 45 3.57 -33.13 18.04
CA ALA A 45 3.20 -34.52 17.79
C ALA A 45 3.35 -34.87 16.29
N LYS A 46 2.88 -34.00 15.39
CA LYS A 46 3.07 -34.16 13.93
C LYS A 46 4.55 -34.25 13.54
N LEU A 47 5.39 -33.40 14.15
CA LEU A 47 6.84 -33.45 13.94
C LEU A 47 7.44 -34.79 14.39
N ASN A 48 7.03 -35.29 15.55
CA ASN A 48 7.48 -36.60 16.06
C ASN A 48 7.08 -37.74 15.12
N ASP A 49 5.84 -37.74 14.65
CA ASP A 49 5.33 -38.76 13.73
C ASP A 49 6.03 -38.68 12.36
N ALA A 50 6.25 -37.47 11.85
CA ALA A 50 7.00 -37.27 10.61
C ALA A 50 8.45 -37.75 10.73
N TRP A 51 9.11 -37.47 11.88
CA TRP A 51 10.46 -37.97 12.13
C TRP A 51 10.52 -39.48 12.25
N PHE A 52 9.53 -40.11 12.89
CA PHE A 52 9.45 -41.57 13.00
C PHE A 52 9.31 -42.21 11.60
N ALA A 53 8.42 -41.69 10.77
CA ALA A 53 8.23 -42.15 9.39
C ALA A 53 9.49 -41.95 8.54
N ALA A 54 10.18 -40.81 8.65
CA ALA A 54 11.43 -40.55 7.94
C ALA A 54 12.52 -41.55 8.34
N ARG A 55 12.66 -41.87 9.60
CA ARG A 55 13.62 -42.87 10.10
C ARG A 55 13.35 -44.27 9.56
N GLU A 56 12.09 -44.67 9.51
CA GLU A 56 11.72 -45.98 8.94
C GLU A 56 12.02 -46.04 7.43
N SER A 57 11.72 -44.93 6.71
CA SER A 57 12.01 -44.85 5.26
C SER A 57 13.50 -44.92 4.98
N ILE A 58 14.32 -44.16 5.69
CA ILE A 58 15.78 -44.15 5.54
C ILE A 58 16.37 -45.51 5.90
N ALA A 59 15.93 -46.13 7.00
CA ALA A 59 16.36 -47.48 7.39
C ALA A 59 15.97 -48.56 6.39
N GLY A 60 14.89 -48.35 5.65
CA GLY A 60 14.44 -49.21 4.54
C GLY A 60 15.13 -48.96 3.21
N GLY A 61 16.08 -48.03 3.13
CA GLY A 61 16.84 -47.70 1.92
C GLY A 61 16.17 -46.63 1.04
N GLY A 62 15.22 -45.83 1.61
CA GLY A 62 14.64 -44.68 0.95
C GLY A 62 15.64 -43.54 0.83
N GLU A 63 15.44 -42.68 -0.18
CA GLU A 63 16.26 -41.46 -0.37
C GLU A 63 16.08 -40.47 0.79
N VAL A 64 17.19 -39.98 1.37
CA VAL A 64 17.18 -39.13 2.56
C VAL A 64 16.38 -37.86 2.32
N GLY A 65 16.58 -37.19 1.20
CA GLY A 65 15.90 -35.94 0.86
C GLY A 65 14.37 -36.10 0.81
N GLU A 66 13.87 -37.08 0.09
CA GLU A 66 12.44 -37.37 -0.04
C GLU A 66 11.82 -37.79 1.31
N SER A 67 12.56 -38.54 2.12
CA SER A 67 12.12 -39.00 3.44
C SER A 67 11.97 -37.81 4.43
N LEU A 68 12.71 -36.74 4.26
CA LEU A 68 12.72 -35.56 5.15
C LEU A 68 11.68 -34.49 4.83
N GLU A 69 11.02 -34.50 3.67
CA GLU A 69 10.04 -33.47 3.30
C GLU A 69 8.94 -33.28 4.36
N GLY A 70 8.41 -34.36 4.90
CA GLY A 70 7.42 -34.35 5.96
C GLY A 70 7.95 -33.71 7.26
N VAL A 71 9.22 -33.96 7.58
CA VAL A 71 9.87 -33.39 8.79
C VAL A 71 10.08 -31.87 8.64
N VAL A 72 10.56 -31.42 7.47
CA VAL A 72 10.74 -30.01 7.17
C VAL A 72 9.41 -29.26 7.25
N SER A 73 8.34 -29.82 6.66
CA SER A 73 7.00 -29.24 6.73
C SER A 73 6.49 -29.15 8.17
N ALA A 74 6.61 -30.22 8.96
CA ALA A 74 6.12 -30.24 10.34
C ALA A 74 6.94 -29.32 11.26
N LEU A 75 8.24 -29.16 11.02
CA LEU A 75 9.11 -28.23 11.75
C LEU A 75 8.75 -26.79 11.44
N SER A 76 8.50 -26.45 10.18
CA SER A 76 8.03 -25.13 9.74
C SER A 76 6.68 -24.78 10.36
N ASP A 77 5.74 -25.72 10.41
CA ASP A 77 4.44 -25.54 11.05
C ASP A 77 4.58 -25.27 12.56
N LEU A 78 5.46 -25.98 13.25
CA LEU A 78 5.75 -25.77 14.65
C LEU A 78 6.39 -24.39 14.88
N GLU A 79 7.36 -24.01 14.06
CA GLU A 79 7.99 -22.68 14.11
C GLU A 79 6.95 -21.57 13.94
N ALA A 80 6.06 -21.70 12.96
CA ALA A 80 4.99 -20.73 12.71
C ALA A 80 4.06 -20.58 13.94
N VAL A 81 3.73 -21.66 14.63
CA VAL A 81 2.92 -21.63 15.85
C VAL A 81 3.70 -20.99 17.01
N VAL A 82 4.96 -21.33 17.21
CA VAL A 82 5.82 -20.76 18.26
C VAL A 82 6.01 -19.27 18.06
N LEU A 83 6.18 -18.81 16.82
CA LEU A 83 6.37 -17.40 16.46
C LEU A 83 5.06 -16.63 16.23
N SER A 84 3.90 -17.28 16.37
CA SER A 84 2.58 -16.66 16.08
C SER A 84 2.19 -15.55 17.05
N VAL A 85 2.89 -15.38 18.16
CA VAL A 85 2.69 -14.26 19.09
C VAL A 85 3.57 -13.10 18.66
N ASN A 86 2.95 -12.02 18.23
CA ASN A 86 3.65 -10.78 17.89
C ASN A 86 4.49 -10.30 19.07
N GLY A 87 5.77 -10.01 18.85
CA GLY A 87 6.71 -9.58 19.90
C GLY A 87 7.41 -10.73 20.65
N TYR A 88 7.12 -12.00 20.33
CA TYR A 88 7.81 -13.12 20.97
C TYR A 88 9.31 -13.15 20.63
N ALA A 89 9.68 -12.73 19.43
CA ALA A 89 11.09 -12.66 19.00
C ALA A 89 11.94 -11.62 19.76
N GLU A 90 11.30 -10.68 20.48
CA GLU A 90 11.97 -9.62 21.25
C GLU A 90 12.25 -10.04 22.72
N LEU A 91 11.92 -11.28 23.12
CA LEU A 91 12.05 -11.77 24.49
C LEU A 91 13.26 -12.69 24.65
N ASP A 92 14.02 -12.56 25.75
CA ASP A 92 15.20 -13.41 26.06
C ASP A 92 14.87 -14.91 26.09
N THR A 93 13.66 -15.28 26.51
CA THR A 93 13.18 -16.67 26.49
C THR A 93 12.85 -17.17 25.08
N ALA A 94 12.41 -16.26 24.21
CA ALA A 94 12.17 -16.56 22.80
C ALA A 94 13.47 -16.88 22.07
N GLU A 95 14.57 -16.25 22.44
CA GLU A 95 15.87 -16.50 21.82
C GLU A 95 16.30 -17.97 21.98
N SER A 96 16.05 -18.59 23.15
CA SER A 96 16.38 -19.98 23.38
C SER A 96 15.46 -20.94 22.61
N ASP A 97 14.18 -20.60 22.46
CA ASP A 97 13.20 -21.39 21.71
C ASP A 97 13.47 -21.29 20.22
N TYR A 98 13.74 -20.09 19.75
CA TYR A 98 14.11 -19.82 18.36
C TYR A 98 15.44 -20.50 17.97
N LYS A 99 16.47 -20.40 18.83
CA LYS A 99 17.76 -21.07 18.60
C LYS A 99 17.61 -22.58 18.49
N LEU A 100 16.77 -23.19 19.33
CA LEU A 100 16.53 -24.63 19.28
C LEU A 100 15.83 -25.05 17.98
N LEU A 101 14.81 -24.28 17.55
CA LEU A 101 14.11 -24.55 16.29
C LEU A 101 15.02 -24.34 15.08
N LYS A 102 15.80 -23.28 15.04
CA LYS A 102 16.77 -23.02 13.96
C LYS A 102 17.90 -24.03 13.91
N LEU A 103 18.35 -24.52 15.05
CA LEU A 103 19.32 -25.61 15.11
C LEU A 103 18.72 -26.89 14.52
N ALA A 104 17.47 -27.20 14.86
CA ALA A 104 16.78 -28.37 14.30
C ALA A 104 16.63 -28.26 12.78
N ASP A 105 16.18 -27.09 12.28
CA ASP A 105 16.03 -26.79 10.85
C ASP A 105 17.37 -26.94 10.10
N THR A 106 18.44 -26.35 10.63
CA THR A 106 19.78 -26.44 10.05
C THR A 106 20.31 -27.88 10.01
N LEU A 107 20.10 -28.65 11.07
CA LEU A 107 20.57 -30.03 11.16
C LEU A 107 19.75 -30.97 10.24
N VAL A 108 18.43 -30.75 10.13
CA VAL A 108 17.57 -31.51 9.21
C VAL A 108 17.98 -31.23 7.76
N ALA A 109 18.25 -29.96 7.42
CA ALA A 109 18.70 -29.57 6.07
C ALA A 109 20.10 -30.09 5.73
N ALA A 110 20.95 -30.32 6.72
CA ALA A 110 22.33 -30.83 6.57
C ALA A 110 22.43 -32.35 6.77
N LEU A 111 21.31 -33.07 6.91
CA LEU A 111 21.35 -34.51 7.13
C LEU A 111 21.83 -35.25 5.87
N GLU A 112 23.02 -35.82 5.96
CA GLU A 112 23.61 -36.73 5.01
C GLU A 112 23.64 -38.15 5.61
N ASP A 113 24.02 -39.16 4.84
CA ASP A 113 24.07 -40.56 5.28
C ASP A 113 25.15 -40.87 6.35
N GLU A 114 25.57 -39.87 7.12
CA GLU A 114 26.55 -40.03 8.19
C GLU A 114 25.88 -40.36 9.53
N PRO A 115 26.31 -41.47 10.23
CA PRO A 115 25.68 -41.89 11.48
C PRO A 115 25.75 -40.88 12.62
N GLU A 116 26.74 -39.98 12.65
CA GLU A 116 26.88 -38.96 13.69
C GLU A 116 25.89 -37.82 13.46
N THR A 117 25.73 -37.36 12.22
CA THR A 117 24.75 -36.33 11.86
C THR A 117 23.33 -36.79 12.16
N PHE A 118 23.02 -38.07 11.86
CA PHE A 118 21.73 -38.68 12.17
C PHE A 118 21.44 -38.66 13.70
N LYS A 119 22.42 -39.01 14.54
CA LYS A 119 22.28 -38.93 16.01
C LYS A 119 22.03 -37.53 16.51
N MET A 120 22.71 -36.52 15.92
CA MET A 120 22.52 -35.13 16.28
C MET A 120 21.10 -34.65 15.92
N VAL A 121 20.60 -34.97 14.72
CA VAL A 121 19.22 -34.66 14.31
C VAL A 121 18.22 -35.31 15.26
N ASP A 122 18.35 -36.62 15.52
CA ASP A 122 17.46 -37.37 16.41
C ASP A 122 17.42 -36.79 17.83
N SER A 123 18.59 -36.45 18.38
CA SER A 123 18.65 -35.86 19.72
C SER A 123 18.04 -34.45 19.77
N THR A 124 18.24 -33.64 18.71
CA THR A 124 17.73 -32.27 18.63
C THR A 124 16.22 -32.27 18.42
N LEU A 125 15.69 -33.10 17.50
CA LEU A 125 14.24 -33.23 17.33
C LEU A 125 13.54 -33.78 18.56
N LYS A 126 14.14 -34.73 19.29
CA LYS A 126 13.63 -35.17 20.59
C LYS A 126 13.62 -34.04 21.62
N ALA A 127 14.63 -33.18 21.63
CA ALA A 127 14.66 -32.02 22.53
C ALA A 127 13.55 -31.00 22.17
N VAL A 128 13.29 -30.77 20.86
CA VAL A 128 12.17 -29.95 20.38
C VAL A 128 10.84 -30.54 20.83
N VAL A 129 10.62 -31.83 20.59
CA VAL A 129 9.38 -32.53 20.99
C VAL A 129 9.20 -32.52 22.51
N ALA A 130 10.27 -32.77 23.29
CA ALA A 130 10.21 -32.70 24.74
C ALA A 130 9.85 -31.30 25.26
N LYS A 131 10.35 -30.27 24.61
CA LYS A 131 10.08 -28.87 24.98
C LYS A 131 8.66 -28.40 24.65
N PHE A 132 8.16 -28.72 23.46
CA PHE A 132 6.89 -28.22 22.96
C PHE A 132 5.74 -29.24 22.99
N GLY A 133 6.04 -30.52 23.17
CA GLY A 133 5.05 -31.61 23.13
C GLY A 133 4.16 -31.75 24.37
N HIS A 134 4.34 -30.88 25.39
CA HIS A 134 3.51 -30.89 26.59
C HIS A 134 2.83 -29.55 26.78
N PHE A 135 1.53 -29.59 27.05
CA PHE A 135 0.78 -28.39 27.39
C PHE A 135 1.27 -27.83 28.71
N SER A 136 1.69 -26.56 28.73
CA SER A 136 2.20 -25.87 29.90
C SER A 136 1.35 -24.66 30.27
N VAL A 137 0.54 -24.79 31.32
CA VAL A 137 -0.21 -23.66 31.88
C VAL A 137 0.73 -22.52 32.28
N TRP A 138 1.92 -22.83 32.80
CA TRP A 138 2.90 -21.81 33.16
C TRP A 138 3.42 -21.04 31.95
N ARG A 139 3.71 -21.72 30.85
CA ARG A 139 4.14 -21.09 29.60
C ARG A 139 3.03 -20.21 28.97
N ALA A 140 1.77 -20.66 29.04
CA ALA A 140 0.62 -19.85 28.65
C ALA A 140 0.47 -18.60 29.53
N LEU A 141 0.61 -18.73 30.86
CA LEU A 141 0.56 -17.61 31.80
C LEU A 141 1.77 -16.67 31.66
N CYS A 142 2.97 -17.20 31.40
CA CYS A 142 4.12 -16.38 31.03
C CYS A 142 3.89 -15.63 29.71
N GLY A 143 3.26 -16.26 28.74
CA GLY A 143 2.78 -15.59 27.55
C GLY A 143 1.92 -14.36 27.88
N ILE A 144 0.98 -14.46 28.81
CA ILE A 144 0.17 -13.33 29.28
C ILE A 144 1.04 -12.25 29.98
N LYS A 145 2.01 -12.64 30.78
CA LYS A 145 2.91 -11.69 31.46
C LYS A 145 3.80 -10.91 30.47
N HIS A 146 4.26 -11.54 29.43
CA HIS A 146 5.06 -10.92 28.37
C HIS A 146 4.23 -10.01 27.45
N TYR A 147 2.91 -10.08 27.50
CA TYR A 147 2.00 -9.14 26.86
C TYR A 147 2.18 -7.67 27.30
N GLY A 148 2.93 -7.38 28.36
CA GLY A 148 3.11 -6.02 28.85
C GLY A 148 3.71 -5.05 27.82
N VAL A 149 4.70 -5.47 27.04
CA VAL A 149 5.28 -4.66 25.95
C VAL A 149 4.35 -4.64 24.74
N TRP A 150 3.63 -5.71 24.52
CA TRP A 150 2.66 -5.86 23.45
C TRP A 150 1.33 -5.15 23.76
N THR A 151 0.99 -5.02 25.04
CA THR A 151 -0.27 -4.42 25.51
C THR A 151 -0.47 -3.00 25.01
N SER A 152 0.57 -2.19 24.93
CA SER A 152 0.42 -0.80 24.42
C SER A 152 0.11 -0.75 22.94
N ARG A 153 0.72 -1.60 22.11
CA ARG A 153 0.41 -1.71 20.68
C ARG A 153 -0.96 -2.34 20.45
N TYR A 154 -1.26 -3.38 21.22
CA TYR A 154 -2.55 -4.06 21.15
C TYR A 154 -3.69 -3.16 21.62
N LEU A 155 -3.54 -2.47 22.77
CA LEU A 155 -4.57 -1.55 23.27
C LEU A 155 -4.82 -0.42 22.27
N ARG A 156 -3.79 0.12 21.65
CA ARG A 156 -3.94 1.14 20.62
C ARG A 156 -4.65 0.59 19.37
N ALA A 157 -4.32 -0.62 18.94
CA ALA A 157 -5.02 -1.29 17.84
C ALA A 157 -6.48 -1.63 18.21
N PHE A 158 -6.72 -2.03 19.47
CA PHE A 158 -8.05 -2.30 19.98
C PHE A 158 -8.88 -1.00 20.13
N GLU A 159 -8.27 0.09 20.60
CA GLU A 159 -8.91 1.42 20.64
C GLU A 159 -9.34 1.85 19.25
N ASN A 160 -8.46 1.78 18.26
CA ASN A 160 -8.79 2.08 16.87
C ASN A 160 -9.96 1.21 16.37
N LYS A 161 -9.91 -0.08 16.66
CA LYS A 161 -10.96 -1.01 16.28
C LYS A 161 -12.31 -0.72 16.95
N VAL A 162 -12.29 -0.36 18.25
CA VAL A 162 -13.51 0.07 18.97
C VAL A 162 -14.02 1.37 18.39
N GLU A 163 -13.16 2.30 18.05
CA GLU A 163 -13.57 3.55 17.40
C GLU A 163 -14.21 3.34 16.03
N ASP A 164 -13.69 2.39 15.26
CA ASP A 164 -14.10 2.17 13.87
C ASP A 164 -15.26 1.16 13.74
N GLU A 165 -15.42 0.23 14.68
CA GLU A 165 -16.38 -0.87 14.57
C GLU A 165 -17.46 -0.86 15.67
N ASN A 166 -17.31 -0.08 16.76
CA ASN A 166 -18.29 -0.09 17.85
C ASN A 166 -19.60 0.63 17.46
N ALA A 167 -20.73 -0.08 17.54
CA ALA A 167 -22.03 0.42 17.12
C ALA A 167 -22.45 1.73 17.81
N LEU A 168 -22.10 1.89 19.09
CA LEU A 168 -22.40 3.12 19.85
C LEU A 168 -21.53 4.28 19.35
N VAL A 169 -20.23 4.05 19.17
CA VAL A 169 -19.32 5.06 18.65
C VAL A 169 -19.74 5.49 17.25
N LEU A 170 -20.04 4.54 16.37
CA LEU A 170 -20.52 4.81 15.01
C LEU A 170 -21.85 5.60 14.98
N ALA A 171 -22.73 5.37 15.95
CA ALA A 171 -24.01 6.07 16.04
C ALA A 171 -23.89 7.51 16.60
N PHE A 172 -23.00 7.72 17.57
CA PHE A 172 -22.87 9.01 18.27
C PHE A 172 -21.76 9.93 17.73
N ARG A 173 -20.64 9.37 17.23
CA ARG A 173 -19.50 10.12 16.70
C ARG A 173 -19.90 11.19 15.66
N PRO A 174 -20.73 10.88 14.64
CA PRO A 174 -21.13 11.92 13.68
C PRO A 174 -21.94 13.06 14.32
N LYS A 175 -22.84 12.75 15.26
CA LYS A 175 -23.65 13.76 15.95
C LYS A 175 -22.81 14.64 16.87
N TYR A 176 -21.86 14.04 17.59
CA TYR A 176 -20.89 14.76 18.39
C TYR A 176 -20.03 15.69 17.51
N GLN A 177 -19.51 15.18 16.41
CA GLN A 177 -18.73 15.95 15.46
C GLN A 177 -19.55 17.11 14.86
N LEU A 178 -20.83 16.90 14.56
CA LEU A 178 -21.72 17.98 14.11
C LEU A 178 -21.89 19.06 15.18
N ALA A 179 -22.05 18.67 16.45
CA ALA A 179 -22.16 19.65 17.56
C ALA A 179 -20.86 20.45 17.71
N VAL A 180 -19.70 19.79 17.67
CA VAL A 180 -18.38 20.42 17.71
C VAL A 180 -18.21 21.39 16.53
N TRP A 181 -18.56 20.94 15.31
CA TRP A 181 -18.54 21.80 14.13
C TRP A 181 -19.45 23.03 14.28
N ASN A 182 -20.68 22.87 14.78
CA ASN A 182 -21.62 23.99 14.91
C ASN A 182 -21.14 25.05 15.90
N VAL A 183 -20.50 24.62 17.00
CA VAL A 183 -20.03 25.51 18.07
C VAL A 183 -18.65 26.05 17.79
N PHE A 184 -17.70 25.22 17.42
CA PHE A 184 -16.27 25.57 17.35
C PHE A 184 -15.73 25.66 15.92
N LYS A 185 -16.52 25.26 14.90
CA LYS A 185 -16.07 25.12 13.51
C LYS A 185 -14.87 24.18 13.36
N ASP A 186 -14.73 23.21 14.27
CA ASP A 186 -13.68 22.21 14.22
C ASP A 186 -14.13 21.02 13.35
N PRO A 187 -13.44 20.74 12.23
CA PRO A 187 -13.78 19.67 11.30
C PRO A 187 -13.30 18.29 11.76
N GLY A 188 -12.64 18.18 12.90
CA GLY A 188 -12.12 16.95 13.48
C GLY A 188 -10.61 16.76 13.38
N GLU A 189 -10.11 15.73 14.03
CA GLU A 189 -8.68 15.51 14.24
C GLU A 189 -7.87 15.36 12.95
N LYS A 190 -8.45 14.73 11.92
CA LYS A 190 -7.75 14.44 10.64
C LYS A 190 -7.79 15.62 9.67
N VAL A 191 -8.56 16.66 9.97
CA VAL A 191 -8.86 17.74 9.04
C VAL A 191 -8.39 19.08 9.58
N VAL A 192 -7.88 19.92 8.69
CA VAL A 192 -7.57 21.31 8.95
C VAL A 192 -8.46 22.15 8.05
N PHE A 193 -9.19 23.12 8.64
CA PHE A 193 -9.99 24.07 7.89
C PHE A 193 -9.12 25.22 7.41
N GLY A 194 -9.16 25.51 6.11
CA GLY A 194 -8.39 26.62 5.55
C GLY A 194 -8.92 27.98 6.01
N ALA A 195 -8.01 28.88 6.31
CA ALA A 195 -8.32 30.25 6.71
C ALA A 195 -8.47 31.22 5.51
N GLY A 196 -8.10 30.78 4.30
CA GLY A 196 -8.23 31.55 3.07
C GLY A 196 -9.66 31.61 2.53
N GLU A 197 -9.83 32.26 1.39
CA GLU A 197 -11.13 32.36 0.74
C GLU A 197 -11.65 30.99 0.30
N GLY A 198 -12.97 30.79 0.43
CA GLY A 198 -13.66 29.56 0.07
C GLY A 198 -13.62 28.51 1.19
N ARG A 199 -14.33 27.41 0.95
CA ARG A 199 -14.37 26.29 1.90
C ARG A 199 -13.34 25.26 1.52
N TRP A 200 -12.09 25.47 1.91
CA TRP A 200 -11.02 24.54 1.64
C TRP A 200 -10.71 23.70 2.88
N LEU A 201 -10.70 22.38 2.71
CA LEU A 201 -10.25 21.42 3.71
C LEU A 201 -8.88 20.89 3.33
N PHE A 202 -8.04 20.73 4.34
CA PHE A 202 -6.71 20.15 4.19
C PHE A 202 -6.58 18.91 5.07
N TYR A 203 -5.91 17.91 4.54
CA TYR A 203 -5.57 16.74 5.34
C TYR A 203 -4.47 17.11 6.32
N ARG A 204 -4.67 16.81 7.61
CA ARG A 204 -3.73 17.21 8.66
C ARG A 204 -2.31 16.72 8.39
N GLN A 205 -2.15 15.51 7.88
CA GLN A 205 -0.82 14.96 7.60
C GLN A 205 -0.06 15.70 6.49
N ASP A 206 -0.75 16.30 5.51
CA ASP A 206 -0.11 17.17 4.52
C ASP A 206 0.43 18.45 5.19
N VAL A 207 -0.34 19.01 6.15
CA VAL A 207 0.08 20.21 6.90
C VAL A 207 1.23 19.87 7.85
N GLU A 208 1.16 18.74 8.56
CA GLU A 208 2.22 18.28 9.44
C GLU A 208 3.54 18.07 8.69
N PHE A 209 3.48 17.55 7.47
CA PHE A 209 4.67 17.42 6.61
C PHE A 209 5.35 18.75 6.34
N LEU A 210 4.59 19.83 6.15
CA LEU A 210 5.16 21.16 5.89
C LEU A 210 5.82 21.79 7.11
N VAL A 211 5.32 21.51 8.32
CA VAL A 211 5.81 22.15 9.56
C VAL A 211 6.82 21.32 10.34
N GLN A 212 7.00 20.04 9.99
CA GLN A 212 8.01 19.20 10.59
C GLN A 212 9.44 19.61 10.19
N PRO A 213 10.49 19.17 10.91
CA PRO A 213 11.87 19.29 10.44
C PRO A 213 12.07 18.57 9.09
N SER A 214 12.97 19.08 8.25
CA SER A 214 13.25 18.46 6.96
C SER A 214 13.70 17.00 7.10
N PRO A 215 13.13 16.06 6.31
CA PRO A 215 13.62 14.70 6.24
C PRO A 215 15.09 14.57 5.78
N LEU A 216 15.66 15.63 5.23
CA LEU A 216 17.09 15.72 4.89
C LEU A 216 17.97 16.08 6.09
N ASP A 217 17.39 16.45 7.23
CA ASP A 217 18.16 16.80 8.43
C ASP A 217 18.80 15.53 9.01
N VAL A 218 20.11 15.56 9.19
CA VAL A 218 20.95 14.45 9.69
C VAL A 218 20.53 13.97 11.09
N ARG A 219 19.87 14.84 11.90
CA ARG A 219 19.34 14.47 13.21
C ARG A 219 18.22 13.45 13.17
N SER A 220 17.58 13.31 12.02
CA SER A 220 16.52 12.32 11.76
C SER A 220 17.04 10.97 11.26
N ALA A 221 18.36 10.77 11.14
CA ALA A 221 18.99 9.58 10.56
C ALA A 221 18.74 8.26 11.34
N LYS A 222 18.05 8.31 12.48
CA LYS A 222 17.61 7.11 13.24
C LYS A 222 16.29 6.51 12.75
N LEU A 223 15.57 7.22 11.88
CA LEU A 223 14.33 6.75 11.27
C LEU A 223 14.65 6.20 9.87
N ASP A 224 13.82 5.31 9.37
CA ASP A 224 13.94 4.77 8.02
C ASP A 224 14.13 5.92 7.03
N ASN A 225 15.29 5.98 6.39
CA ASN A 225 15.66 7.09 5.54
C ASN A 225 15.06 6.90 4.14
N PRO A 226 14.13 7.77 3.69
CA PRO A 226 13.48 7.63 2.40
C PRO A 226 14.48 7.63 1.24
N ILE A 227 15.54 8.47 1.29
CA ILE A 227 16.55 8.54 0.23
C ILE A 227 17.28 7.21 0.08
N GLN A 228 17.70 6.59 1.19
CA GLN A 228 18.40 5.30 1.14
C GLN A 228 17.51 4.19 0.59
N ALA A 229 16.24 4.17 1.00
CA ALA A 229 15.28 3.19 0.50
C ALA A 229 15.01 3.36 -1.01
N ILE A 230 14.91 4.61 -1.49
CA ILE A 230 14.72 4.92 -2.91
C ILE A 230 15.95 4.51 -3.72
N LEU A 231 17.16 4.85 -3.24
CA LEU A 231 18.43 4.47 -3.91
C LEU A 231 18.58 2.95 -3.99
N LYS A 232 18.32 2.24 -2.91
CA LYS A 232 18.38 0.78 -2.89
C LYS A 232 17.37 0.17 -3.86
N PHE A 233 16.16 0.71 -3.91
CA PHE A 233 15.13 0.26 -4.86
C PHE A 233 15.56 0.48 -6.31
N ARG A 234 16.15 1.67 -6.63
CA ARG A 234 16.76 1.93 -7.95
C ARG A 234 17.79 0.87 -8.32
N ASP A 235 18.70 0.56 -7.39
CA ASP A 235 19.80 -0.37 -7.66
C ASP A 235 19.29 -1.80 -7.92
N GLN A 236 18.26 -2.23 -7.19
CA GLN A 236 17.60 -3.50 -7.41
C GLN A 236 16.89 -3.56 -8.79
N LEU A 237 16.20 -2.49 -9.19
CA LEU A 237 15.59 -2.40 -10.51
C LEU A 237 16.63 -2.39 -11.63
N LYS A 238 17.70 -1.62 -11.47
CA LYS A 238 18.80 -1.55 -12.43
C LYS A 238 19.46 -2.91 -12.64
N ALA A 239 19.64 -3.69 -11.58
CA ALA A 239 20.14 -5.06 -11.67
C ALA A 239 19.22 -5.99 -12.52
N LYS A 240 17.93 -5.64 -12.63
CA LYS A 240 16.94 -6.33 -13.48
C LYS A 240 16.78 -5.68 -14.87
N GLY A 241 17.57 -4.67 -15.20
CA GLY A 241 17.50 -3.95 -16.47
C GLY A 241 16.27 -3.04 -16.60
N VAL A 242 15.75 -2.53 -15.47
CA VAL A 242 14.60 -1.61 -15.38
C VAL A 242 15.09 -0.27 -14.85
N GLU A 243 14.84 0.81 -15.58
CA GLU A 243 15.11 2.17 -15.12
C GLU A 243 14.02 2.65 -14.17
N LEU A 244 14.41 3.45 -13.15
CA LEU A 244 13.50 4.07 -12.21
C LEU A 244 13.30 5.54 -12.52
N LEU A 245 12.04 5.99 -12.61
CA LEU A 245 11.62 7.37 -12.63
C LEU A 245 10.81 7.66 -11.36
N VAL A 246 11.26 8.63 -10.55
CA VAL A 246 10.58 9.00 -9.30
C VAL A 246 9.74 10.25 -9.52
N VAL A 247 8.48 10.19 -9.08
CA VAL A 247 7.51 11.28 -9.13
C VAL A 247 7.03 11.55 -7.72
N ILE A 248 7.38 12.71 -7.15
CA ILE A 248 6.85 13.16 -5.87
C ILE A 248 5.69 14.11 -6.17
N THR A 249 4.48 13.67 -5.84
CA THR A 249 3.28 14.49 -6.00
C THR A 249 3.19 15.50 -4.88
N PRO A 250 3.13 16.83 -5.17
CA PRO A 250 2.92 17.85 -4.16
C PRO A 250 1.61 17.64 -3.40
N GLY A 251 1.59 17.88 -2.10
CA GLY A 251 0.37 17.95 -1.33
C GLY A 251 -0.39 19.26 -1.61
N LYS A 252 -1.70 19.23 -1.39
CA LYS A 252 -2.56 20.40 -1.61
C LYS A 252 -2.04 21.68 -0.93
N PRO A 253 -1.59 21.67 0.34
CA PRO A 253 -1.10 22.89 0.99
C PRO A 253 0.24 23.38 0.43
N SER A 254 1.03 22.57 -0.24
CA SER A 254 2.26 22.98 -0.94
C SER A 254 1.95 23.81 -2.20
N ILE A 255 0.78 23.57 -2.82
CA ILE A 255 0.33 24.30 -4.00
C ILE A 255 -0.57 25.48 -3.63
N TYR A 256 -1.41 25.35 -2.60
CA TYR A 256 -2.38 26.34 -2.17
C TYR A 256 -2.17 26.80 -0.71
N PRO A 257 -0.97 27.28 -0.34
CA PRO A 257 -0.69 27.72 1.03
C PRO A 257 -1.54 28.93 1.44
N GLU A 258 -1.93 29.80 0.51
CA GLU A 258 -2.81 30.92 0.76
C GLU A 258 -4.23 30.48 1.13
N ARG A 259 -4.71 29.37 0.61
CA ARG A 259 -6.02 28.79 0.98
C ARG A 259 -5.97 28.19 2.38
N LEU A 260 -4.82 27.65 2.80
CA LEU A 260 -4.62 27.15 4.16
C LEU A 260 -4.52 28.29 5.18
N THR A 261 -3.72 29.31 4.90
CA THR A 261 -3.30 30.32 5.89
C THR A 261 -4.08 31.63 5.82
N GLY A 262 -4.74 31.92 4.70
CA GLY A 262 -5.35 33.23 4.41
C GLY A 262 -4.33 34.33 4.08
N ILE A 263 -3.06 33.96 3.84
CA ILE A 263 -2.00 34.94 3.52
C ILE A 263 -1.73 34.89 2.01
N ASP A 264 -2.11 35.94 1.32
CA ASP A 264 -1.90 36.02 -0.14
C ASP A 264 -0.41 36.10 -0.49
N GLY A 265 -0.04 35.41 -1.57
CA GLY A 265 1.32 35.39 -2.08
C GLY A 265 2.32 34.61 -1.22
N LEU A 266 1.85 33.93 -0.16
CA LEU A 266 2.71 33.05 0.63
C LEU A 266 3.31 31.95 -0.25
N LYS A 267 4.64 31.81 -0.20
CA LYS A 267 5.37 30.73 -0.83
C LYS A 267 5.97 29.84 0.26
N LEU A 268 5.63 28.58 0.25
CA LEU A 268 6.25 27.61 1.16
C LEU A 268 7.39 26.90 0.43
N ALA A 269 8.55 26.87 1.07
CA ALA A 269 9.66 26.03 0.61
C ALA A 269 9.35 24.59 1.07
N GLY A 270 8.68 23.81 0.23
CA GLY A 270 8.28 22.45 0.57
C GLY A 270 9.47 21.49 0.69
N HIS A 271 9.45 20.64 1.70
CA HIS A 271 10.45 19.58 1.89
C HIS A 271 10.48 18.61 0.71
N GLY A 272 9.34 18.34 0.09
CA GLY A 272 9.22 17.43 -1.04
C GLY A 272 10.08 17.86 -2.23
N LYS A 273 10.06 19.16 -2.59
CA LYS A 273 10.90 19.69 -3.66
C LYS A 273 12.39 19.57 -3.34
N ALA A 274 12.80 19.87 -2.10
CA ALA A 274 14.20 19.76 -1.67
C ALA A 274 14.69 18.30 -1.72
N ILE A 275 13.85 17.34 -1.37
CA ILE A 275 14.15 15.91 -1.48
C ILE A 275 14.25 15.52 -2.94
N LEU A 276 13.32 15.94 -3.80
CA LEU A 276 13.37 15.70 -5.25
C LEU A 276 14.69 16.20 -5.85
N ASP A 277 15.09 17.44 -5.52
CA ASP A 277 16.36 18.03 -5.99
C ASP A 277 17.57 17.24 -5.49
N SER A 278 17.51 16.69 -4.28
CA SER A 278 18.56 15.84 -3.72
C SER A 278 18.65 14.50 -4.45
N LEU A 279 17.51 13.88 -4.75
CA LEU A 279 17.46 12.64 -5.54
C LEU A 279 18.03 12.86 -6.95
N THR A 280 17.69 13.97 -7.58
CA THR A 280 18.22 14.36 -8.90
C THR A 280 19.76 14.51 -8.86
N LYS A 281 20.30 15.19 -7.83
CA LYS A 281 21.74 15.31 -7.63
C LYS A 281 22.45 13.96 -7.39
N LEU A 282 21.72 12.98 -6.85
CA LEU A 282 22.20 11.60 -6.66
C LEU A 282 22.03 10.73 -7.92
N GLY A 283 21.68 11.34 -9.05
CA GLY A 283 21.61 10.67 -10.36
C GLY A 283 20.36 9.83 -10.57
N LEU A 284 19.25 10.12 -9.85
CA LEU A 284 17.96 9.53 -10.16
C LEU A 284 17.24 10.34 -11.23
N ASN A 285 16.49 9.66 -12.09
CA ASN A 285 15.52 10.31 -12.94
C ASN A 285 14.31 10.73 -12.10
N THR A 286 13.97 12.02 -12.17
CA THR A 286 12.89 12.63 -11.37
C THR A 286 12.03 13.54 -12.21
N VAL A 287 10.78 13.76 -11.80
CA VAL A 287 9.86 14.73 -12.43
C VAL A 287 9.55 15.85 -11.45
N ASP A 288 9.78 17.08 -11.83
CA ASP A 288 9.34 18.24 -11.06
C ASP A 288 7.88 18.55 -11.40
N LEU A 289 6.97 18.26 -10.48
CA LEU A 289 5.56 18.66 -10.56
C LEU A 289 5.28 19.98 -9.83
N TYR A 290 6.18 20.45 -8.95
CA TYR A 290 5.95 21.66 -8.16
C TYR A 290 5.92 22.90 -9.05
N THR A 291 6.92 23.07 -9.90
CA THR A 291 7.03 24.26 -10.76
C THR A 291 5.84 24.40 -11.73
N PRO A 292 5.45 23.36 -12.51
CA PRO A 292 4.33 23.48 -13.44
C PRO A 292 2.99 23.64 -12.74
N LEU A 293 2.72 22.95 -11.60
CA LEU A 293 1.48 23.13 -10.86
C LEU A 293 1.37 24.52 -10.25
N LEU A 294 2.45 25.08 -9.65
CA LEU A 294 2.46 26.45 -9.14
C LEU A 294 2.25 27.48 -10.27
N SER A 295 2.81 27.26 -11.45
CA SER A 295 2.63 28.14 -12.60
C SER A 295 1.20 28.10 -13.13
N ALA A 296 0.60 26.93 -13.21
CA ALA A 296 -0.74 26.74 -13.76
C ALA A 296 -1.87 27.31 -12.87
N LYS A 297 -1.58 27.60 -11.58
CA LYS A 297 -2.53 28.32 -10.70
C LYS A 297 -2.96 29.68 -11.24
N ALA A 298 -2.12 30.35 -12.03
CA ALA A 298 -2.48 31.63 -12.63
C ALA A 298 -3.76 31.58 -13.47
N ASP A 299 -4.11 30.39 -13.97
CA ASP A 299 -5.28 30.16 -14.78
C ASP A 299 -6.49 29.62 -14.01
N ASP A 300 -6.42 29.50 -12.69
CA ASP A 300 -7.48 28.90 -11.87
C ASP A 300 -8.83 29.62 -12.00
N ALA A 301 -8.82 30.93 -12.13
CA ALA A 301 -10.05 31.71 -12.33
C ALA A 301 -10.80 31.34 -13.61
N LYS A 302 -10.08 30.84 -14.62
CA LYS A 302 -10.63 30.49 -15.92
C LYS A 302 -10.88 28.97 -16.07
N LEU A 303 -9.96 28.15 -15.55
CA LEU A 303 -9.93 26.71 -15.81
C LEU A 303 -10.32 25.86 -14.57
N GLY A 304 -10.58 26.51 -13.43
CA GLY A 304 -10.81 25.83 -12.16
C GLY A 304 -9.50 25.48 -11.43
N ALA A 305 -9.60 25.16 -10.16
CA ALA A 305 -8.45 24.81 -9.32
C ALA A 305 -7.80 23.49 -9.74
N LEU A 306 -6.52 23.32 -9.39
CA LEU A 306 -5.75 22.10 -9.64
C LEU A 306 -5.99 21.00 -8.59
N TYR A 307 -6.54 21.38 -7.42
CA TYR A 307 -6.91 20.48 -6.33
C TYR A 307 -8.38 20.67 -5.97
N LEU A 308 -8.99 19.60 -5.49
CA LEU A 308 -10.37 19.63 -5.00
C LEU A 308 -10.48 20.37 -3.66
N ASP A 309 -11.61 20.99 -3.40
CA ASP A 309 -11.80 21.84 -2.22
C ASP A 309 -11.79 21.05 -0.91
N ASP A 310 -12.50 19.90 -0.88
CA ASP A 310 -12.74 19.07 0.29
C ASP A 310 -12.12 17.65 0.18
N ASP A 311 -11.15 17.51 -0.72
CA ASP A 311 -10.43 16.24 -1.00
C ASP A 311 -8.92 16.49 -0.90
N THR A 312 -8.14 15.42 -0.64
CA THR A 312 -6.67 15.49 -0.62
C THR A 312 -6.06 15.59 -2.01
N HIS A 313 -6.81 15.17 -3.03
CA HIS A 313 -6.28 14.93 -4.36
C HIS A 313 -6.44 16.13 -5.31
N TRP A 314 -5.73 16.05 -6.41
CA TRP A 314 -5.90 16.96 -7.54
C TRP A 314 -7.27 16.82 -8.22
N THR A 315 -7.66 17.84 -8.97
CA THR A 315 -8.75 17.77 -9.95
C THR A 315 -8.30 16.99 -11.21
N PRO A 316 -9.22 16.62 -12.11
CA PRO A 316 -8.81 16.04 -13.41
C PRO A 316 -7.82 16.94 -14.16
N ARG A 317 -7.98 18.28 -14.08
CA ARG A 317 -7.03 19.24 -14.66
C ARG A 317 -5.63 19.09 -14.08
N GLY A 318 -5.50 18.96 -12.74
CA GLY A 318 -4.21 18.74 -12.10
C GLY A 318 -3.57 17.41 -12.49
N ALA A 319 -4.37 16.35 -12.56
CA ALA A 319 -3.93 15.03 -12.99
C ALA A 319 -3.45 15.01 -14.45
N GLU A 320 -4.17 15.69 -15.35
CA GLU A 320 -3.80 15.79 -16.77
C GLU A 320 -2.49 16.60 -16.95
N LEU A 321 -2.30 17.69 -16.19
CA LEU A 321 -1.06 18.45 -16.20
C LEU A 321 0.12 17.58 -15.74
N ALA A 322 -0.04 16.85 -14.62
CA ALA A 322 0.99 15.95 -14.13
C ALA A 322 1.35 14.88 -15.18
N ALA A 323 0.35 14.29 -15.83
CA ALA A 323 0.55 13.33 -16.91
C ALA A 323 1.39 13.90 -18.06
N GLY A 324 1.17 15.17 -18.41
CA GLY A 324 1.95 15.89 -19.43
C GLY A 324 3.43 16.02 -19.04
N GLU A 325 3.71 16.42 -17.82
CA GLU A 325 5.09 16.58 -17.33
C GLU A 325 5.83 15.23 -17.22
N ILE A 326 5.13 14.18 -16.72
CA ILE A 326 5.70 12.83 -16.68
C ILE A 326 6.00 12.33 -18.10
N ALA A 327 5.09 12.56 -19.05
CA ALA A 327 5.30 12.16 -20.44
C ALA A 327 6.48 12.89 -21.09
N LYS A 328 6.65 14.19 -20.85
CA LYS A 328 7.82 14.95 -21.32
C LYS A 328 9.13 14.34 -20.84
N MET A 329 9.21 13.99 -19.54
CA MET A 329 10.41 13.37 -18.99
C MET A 329 10.67 11.99 -19.58
N VAL A 330 9.64 11.16 -19.73
CA VAL A 330 9.78 9.82 -20.31
C VAL A 330 10.23 9.91 -21.78
N ASN A 331 9.66 10.82 -22.56
CA ASN A 331 10.11 11.04 -23.93
C ASN A 331 11.56 11.52 -23.99
N ALA A 332 11.98 12.44 -23.10
CA ALA A 332 13.37 12.87 -23.01
C ALA A 332 14.33 11.71 -22.67
N MET A 333 13.91 10.77 -21.78
CA MET A 333 14.69 9.56 -21.48
C MET A 333 14.80 8.62 -22.71
N VAL A 334 13.75 8.52 -23.50
CA VAL A 334 13.74 7.72 -24.76
C VAL A 334 14.68 8.37 -25.78
N ASP A 335 14.55 9.68 -26.01
CA ASP A 335 15.35 10.43 -26.97
C ASP A 335 16.83 10.42 -26.61
N ALA A 336 17.15 10.41 -25.33
CA ALA A 336 18.53 10.27 -24.82
C ALA A 336 19.05 8.81 -24.86
N GLY A 337 18.26 7.84 -25.31
CA GLY A 337 18.63 6.42 -25.34
C GLY A 337 18.75 5.76 -23.97
N GLN A 338 18.28 6.40 -22.91
CA GLN A 338 18.32 5.86 -21.53
C GLN A 338 17.37 4.68 -21.33
N VAL A 339 16.23 4.70 -22.03
CA VAL A 339 15.21 3.66 -21.93
C VAL A 339 14.59 3.38 -23.29
N ASN A 340 14.36 2.08 -23.59
CA ASN A 340 13.68 1.65 -24.80
C ASN A 340 12.31 1.05 -24.44
N ILE A 341 11.28 1.86 -24.52
CA ILE A 341 9.88 1.45 -24.25
C ILE A 341 9.12 1.02 -25.52
N GLY A 342 9.79 0.94 -26.67
CA GLY A 342 9.20 0.58 -27.97
C GLY A 342 8.61 1.80 -28.70
N GLU A 343 8.13 1.55 -29.91
CA GLU A 343 7.47 2.58 -30.72
C GLU A 343 6.05 2.87 -30.23
N PRO A 344 5.48 4.05 -30.52
CA PRO A 344 4.05 4.30 -30.35
C PRO A 344 3.22 3.21 -31.02
N SER A 345 2.26 2.67 -30.33
CA SER A 345 1.51 1.48 -30.79
C SER A 345 0.03 1.50 -30.39
N MET A 346 -0.42 2.58 -29.76
CA MET A 346 -1.80 2.72 -29.31
C MET A 346 -2.35 4.08 -29.69
N ASP A 347 -3.58 4.08 -30.18
CA ASP A 347 -4.35 5.29 -30.43
C ASP A 347 -5.33 5.53 -29.28
N TYR A 348 -5.38 6.75 -28.81
CA TYR A 348 -6.27 7.16 -27.74
C TYR A 348 -7.09 8.37 -28.14
N VAL A 349 -8.34 8.39 -27.73
CA VAL A 349 -9.27 9.50 -27.91
C VAL A 349 -9.76 10.00 -26.58
N VAL A 350 -10.18 11.25 -26.56
CA VAL A 350 -10.64 11.93 -25.33
C VAL A 350 -12.08 12.39 -25.53
N SER A 351 -12.87 12.31 -24.46
CA SER A 351 -14.23 12.84 -24.40
C SER A 351 -14.47 13.50 -23.06
N ASP A 352 -15.23 14.58 -23.06
CA ASP A 352 -15.59 15.29 -21.84
C ASP A 352 -16.59 14.48 -21.01
N SER A 353 -16.43 14.53 -19.70
CA SER A 353 -17.35 13.92 -18.73
C SER A 353 -17.49 14.81 -17.51
N LEU A 354 -18.72 14.98 -17.04
CA LEU A 354 -19.05 15.66 -15.80
C LEU A 354 -19.33 14.63 -14.72
N ALA A 355 -18.82 14.86 -13.51
CA ALA A 355 -19.14 14.05 -12.36
C ALA A 355 -19.24 14.90 -11.10
N ASP A 356 -20.14 14.52 -10.21
CA ASP A 356 -20.21 15.07 -8.87
C ASP A 356 -19.36 14.22 -7.93
N ARG A 357 -18.47 14.86 -7.17
CA ARG A 357 -17.53 14.18 -6.30
C ARG A 357 -17.61 14.72 -4.87
N MET A 358 -17.79 13.81 -3.92
CA MET A 358 -17.62 14.08 -2.49
C MET A 358 -16.16 13.85 -2.15
N GLY A 359 -15.52 14.82 -1.48
CA GLY A 359 -14.11 14.74 -1.12
C GLY A 359 -13.83 13.81 0.05
N ASP A 360 -12.69 13.14 0.00
CA ASP A 360 -12.22 12.21 1.03
C ASP A 360 -12.01 12.89 2.40
N ILE A 361 -11.56 14.16 2.42
CA ILE A 361 -11.41 14.93 3.65
C ILE A 361 -12.78 15.27 4.25
N GLY A 362 -13.76 15.61 3.41
CA GLY A 362 -15.13 15.79 3.81
C GLY A 362 -15.69 14.52 4.49
N GLU A 363 -15.38 13.36 3.93
CA GLU A 363 -15.74 12.05 4.52
C GLU A 363 -15.02 11.79 5.85
N MET A 364 -13.71 12.06 5.93
CA MET A 364 -12.90 11.90 7.15
C MET A 364 -13.40 12.77 8.31
N SER A 365 -14.04 13.90 8.03
CA SER A 365 -14.66 14.76 9.03
C SER A 365 -15.90 14.13 9.68
N GLY A 366 -16.52 13.16 9.00
CA GLY A 366 -17.81 12.56 9.40
C GLY A 366 -19.02 13.51 9.25
N LEU A 367 -18.83 14.69 8.66
CA LEU A 367 -19.84 15.74 8.52
C LEU A 367 -20.61 15.66 7.19
N ASN A 368 -20.14 14.91 6.22
CA ASN A 368 -20.80 14.70 4.93
C ASN A 368 -22.22 14.14 5.09
N LYS A 369 -22.45 13.25 6.08
CA LYS A 369 -23.78 12.70 6.42
C LYS A 369 -24.84 13.75 6.78
N PHE A 370 -24.42 14.95 7.11
CA PHE A 370 -25.28 16.09 7.48
C PHE A 370 -25.32 17.17 6.40
N ASN A 371 -24.81 16.89 5.20
CA ASN A 371 -24.73 17.83 4.08
C ASN A 371 -23.98 19.14 4.43
N VAL A 372 -23.03 19.08 5.36
CA VAL A 372 -22.18 20.23 5.73
C VAL A 372 -21.24 20.55 4.56
N PHE A 373 -20.69 19.55 3.94
CA PHE A 373 -19.93 19.64 2.69
C PHE A 373 -20.79 19.10 1.54
N LYS A 374 -20.65 19.74 0.38
CA LYS A 374 -21.42 19.38 -0.82
C LYS A 374 -20.47 18.77 -1.82
N ALA A 375 -20.98 17.85 -2.64
CA ALA A 375 -20.24 17.33 -3.77
C ALA A 375 -19.78 18.48 -4.69
N GLN A 376 -18.53 18.41 -5.11
CA GLN A 376 -17.92 19.30 -6.07
C GLN A 376 -18.11 18.73 -7.48
N GLN A 377 -18.65 19.54 -8.39
CA GLN A 377 -18.73 19.14 -9.79
C GLN A 377 -17.37 19.29 -10.46
N VAL A 378 -16.91 18.24 -11.12
CA VAL A 378 -15.65 18.20 -11.84
C VAL A 378 -15.88 17.83 -13.30
N THR A 379 -15.17 18.50 -14.20
CA THR A 379 -15.09 18.12 -15.61
C THR A 379 -13.79 17.36 -15.81
N GLY A 380 -13.86 16.17 -16.38
CA GLY A 380 -12.70 15.36 -16.71
C GLY A 380 -12.69 15.01 -18.19
N HIS A 381 -11.50 14.95 -18.76
CA HIS A 381 -11.25 14.44 -20.10
C HIS A 381 -11.00 12.94 -20.02
N VAL A 382 -12.02 12.14 -20.31
CA VAL A 382 -11.97 10.67 -20.23
C VAL A 382 -11.22 10.09 -21.41
N VAL A 383 -10.20 9.31 -21.16
CA VAL A 383 -9.38 8.65 -22.18
C VAL A 383 -9.97 7.28 -22.52
N SER A 384 -10.11 7.01 -23.82
CA SER A 384 -10.50 5.70 -24.36
C SER A 384 -9.45 5.23 -25.37
N GLN A 385 -9.28 3.92 -25.47
CA GLN A 385 -8.47 3.30 -26.52
C GLN A 385 -9.29 3.23 -27.80
N GLN A 386 -8.63 3.44 -28.93
CA GLN A 386 -9.24 3.36 -30.26
C GLN A 386 -8.55 2.23 -31.00
N GLU A 387 -9.34 1.27 -31.45
CA GLU A 387 -8.87 0.17 -32.29
C GLU A 387 -9.57 0.19 -33.63
N ILE A 388 -8.83 -0.06 -34.72
CA ILE A 388 -9.39 -0.23 -36.04
C ILE A 388 -9.75 -1.70 -36.19
N SER A 389 -11.03 -1.98 -36.31
CA SER A 389 -11.55 -3.30 -36.62
C SER A 389 -11.80 -3.37 -38.14
N GLU A 390 -11.14 -4.30 -38.81
CA GLU A 390 -11.40 -4.58 -40.23
C GLU A 390 -12.33 -5.80 -40.31
N HIS A 391 -13.46 -5.64 -40.97
CA HIS A 391 -14.33 -6.75 -41.30
C HIS A 391 -14.72 -6.71 -42.79
N MET A 392 -14.94 -7.89 -43.34
CA MET A 392 -15.42 -8.01 -44.70
C MET A 392 -16.93 -7.90 -44.69
N GLU A 393 -17.47 -6.91 -45.41
CA GLU A 393 -18.89 -6.82 -45.67
C GLU A 393 -19.19 -7.50 -47.01
N ALA A 394 -20.06 -8.51 -46.98
CA ALA A 394 -20.52 -9.16 -48.19
C ALA A 394 -21.47 -8.20 -48.90
N PRO A 395 -21.28 -7.95 -50.20
CA PRO A 395 -22.17 -7.08 -50.95
C PRO A 395 -23.58 -7.71 -51.02
N ALA A 396 -24.58 -6.83 -51.00
CA ALA A 396 -25.98 -7.22 -51.12
C ALA A 396 -26.29 -7.94 -52.46
N ASP A 397 -25.43 -7.76 -53.48
CA ASP A 397 -25.47 -8.42 -54.79
C ASP A 397 -24.28 -9.39 -54.93
N SER A 398 -24.58 -10.65 -55.31
CA SER A 398 -23.63 -11.77 -55.43
C SER A 398 -22.59 -11.65 -56.55
N LEU A 399 -22.44 -10.50 -57.19
CA LEU A 399 -21.57 -10.24 -58.33
C LEU A 399 -20.47 -9.19 -58.12
N SER A 400 -20.37 -8.60 -56.91
CA SER A 400 -19.32 -7.64 -56.59
C SER A 400 -18.36 -8.17 -55.52
N ASP A 401 -17.09 -7.74 -55.58
CA ASP A 401 -16.06 -8.12 -54.61
C ASP A 401 -16.40 -7.60 -53.22
N SER A 402 -16.13 -8.42 -52.18
CA SER A 402 -16.27 -8.04 -50.79
C SER A 402 -15.44 -6.80 -50.44
N THR A 403 -16.07 -5.78 -49.88
CA THR A 403 -15.37 -4.55 -49.46
C THR A 403 -14.86 -4.70 -48.03
N VAL A 404 -13.60 -4.33 -47.77
CA VAL A 404 -13.06 -4.22 -46.43
C VAL A 404 -13.62 -2.96 -45.79
N VAL A 405 -14.48 -3.12 -44.81
CA VAL A 405 -14.99 -2.02 -43.99
C VAL A 405 -14.11 -1.87 -42.77
N ARG A 406 -13.66 -0.65 -42.51
CA ARG A 406 -12.86 -0.28 -41.35
C ARG A 406 -13.73 0.45 -40.35
N ASP A 407 -14.06 -0.22 -39.28
CA ASP A 407 -14.76 0.41 -38.17
C ASP A 407 -13.80 0.78 -37.05
N THR A 408 -14.03 1.93 -36.47
CA THR A 408 -13.29 2.40 -35.32
C THR A 408 -14.05 2.05 -34.04
N VAL A 409 -13.52 1.13 -33.27
CA VAL A 409 -14.09 0.72 -31.99
C VAL A 409 -13.39 1.47 -30.86
N LYS A 410 -14.18 2.15 -30.00
CA LYS A 410 -13.69 2.81 -28.80
C LYS A 410 -13.93 1.90 -27.60
N THR A 411 -12.87 1.61 -26.85
CA THR A 411 -12.94 0.85 -25.60
C THR A 411 -12.38 1.69 -24.46
N PRO A 412 -12.89 1.54 -23.21
CA PRO A 412 -12.33 2.24 -22.06
C PRO A 412 -10.83 1.91 -21.91
N PHE A 413 -10.05 2.91 -21.49
CA PHE A 413 -8.64 2.70 -21.17
C PHE A 413 -8.50 1.57 -20.15
N LYS A 414 -7.53 0.68 -20.38
CA LYS A 414 -7.17 -0.44 -19.46
C LYS A 414 -5.66 -0.66 -19.44
N ASP A 415 -5.17 -1.08 -18.26
CA ASP A 415 -3.80 -1.57 -18.09
C ASP A 415 -3.53 -2.79 -18.97
N ASP A 416 -2.36 -2.83 -19.60
CA ASP A 416 -1.88 -3.97 -20.35
C ASP A 416 -0.53 -4.46 -19.81
N PHE A 417 -0.56 -5.41 -18.91
CA PHE A 417 0.64 -5.98 -18.29
C PHE A 417 1.53 -6.78 -19.26
N ARG A 418 0.96 -7.26 -20.36
CA ARG A 418 1.69 -8.12 -21.33
C ARG A 418 2.45 -7.30 -22.35
N LYS A 419 1.80 -6.30 -22.93
CA LYS A 419 2.39 -5.46 -24.00
C LYS A 419 3.22 -4.30 -23.44
N SER A 420 2.84 -3.79 -22.26
CA SER A 420 3.50 -2.64 -21.67
C SER A 420 4.94 -2.94 -21.23
N LYS A 421 5.87 -2.09 -21.64
CA LYS A 421 7.24 -2.02 -21.13
C LYS A 421 7.38 -1.07 -19.93
N ILE A 422 6.29 -0.42 -19.53
CA ILE A 422 6.22 0.53 -18.44
C ILE A 422 5.38 -0.08 -17.30
N LEU A 423 5.91 -0.02 -16.09
CA LEU A 423 5.17 -0.33 -14.88
C LEU A 423 5.07 0.93 -14.02
N ILE A 424 3.87 1.26 -13.57
CA ILE A 424 3.61 2.37 -12.66
C ILE A 424 3.36 1.81 -11.27
N LEU A 425 4.05 2.33 -10.27
CA LEU A 425 3.71 2.17 -8.86
C LEU A 425 3.14 3.49 -8.37
N GLY A 426 2.03 3.44 -7.64
CA GLY A 426 1.39 4.67 -7.19
C GLY A 426 0.51 4.51 -5.95
N ASP A 427 0.08 5.65 -5.41
CA ASP A 427 -0.86 5.76 -4.31
C ASP A 427 -2.27 6.15 -4.77
N SER A 428 -3.04 6.77 -3.89
CA SER A 428 -4.39 7.23 -4.18
C SER A 428 -4.43 8.35 -5.24
N PHE A 429 -3.36 9.14 -5.41
CA PHE A 429 -3.24 10.11 -6.52
C PHE A 429 -3.14 9.43 -7.88
N SER A 430 -2.63 8.22 -7.93
CA SER A 430 -2.63 7.38 -9.12
C SER A 430 -3.98 6.66 -9.32
N ARG A 431 -4.69 6.32 -8.23
CA ARG A 431 -5.98 5.61 -8.31
C ARG A 431 -7.13 6.54 -8.68
N ILE A 432 -7.13 7.77 -8.16
CA ILE A 432 -8.18 8.73 -8.39
C ILE A 432 -8.40 8.92 -9.92
N TYR A 433 -9.63 8.95 -10.36
CA TYR A 433 -10.04 9.00 -11.77
C TYR A 433 -9.56 7.83 -12.65
N GLN A 434 -8.87 6.85 -12.09
CA GLN A 434 -8.68 5.57 -12.76
C GLN A 434 -9.86 4.63 -12.48
N THR A 435 -10.32 4.62 -11.23
CA THR A 435 -11.46 3.83 -10.76
C THR A 435 -12.64 4.68 -10.29
N ASP A 436 -12.41 5.92 -9.87
CA ASP A 436 -13.43 6.86 -9.41
C ASP A 436 -13.89 7.77 -10.57
N SER A 437 -15.15 8.26 -10.49
CA SER A 437 -15.70 9.15 -11.52
C SER A 437 -15.02 10.53 -11.52
N PRO A 438 -14.77 11.09 -12.72
CA PRO A 438 -14.90 10.49 -14.04
C PRO A 438 -13.80 9.48 -14.36
N VAL A 439 -14.20 8.21 -14.56
CA VAL A 439 -13.26 7.09 -14.73
C VAL A 439 -12.42 7.28 -16.00
N ASN A 440 -11.12 6.96 -15.91
CA ASN A 440 -10.11 7.15 -16.96
C ASN A 440 -9.81 8.63 -17.31
N ALA A 441 -10.12 9.57 -16.41
CA ALA A 441 -9.67 10.95 -16.50
C ALA A 441 -8.43 11.23 -15.62
N GLY A 442 -7.80 10.19 -15.05
CA GLY A 442 -6.62 10.29 -14.19
C GLY A 442 -5.31 10.38 -14.98
N TRP A 443 -4.23 10.68 -14.26
CA TRP A 443 -2.92 10.88 -14.87
C TRP A 443 -2.38 9.64 -15.60
N ILE A 444 -2.69 8.41 -15.15
CA ILE A 444 -2.20 7.19 -15.80
C ILE A 444 -2.76 7.06 -17.24
N ALA A 445 -4.06 7.29 -17.40
CA ALA A 445 -4.70 7.21 -18.70
C ALA A 445 -4.21 8.33 -19.65
N HIS A 446 -4.09 9.57 -19.14
CA HIS A 446 -3.53 10.69 -19.90
C HIS A 446 -2.05 10.50 -20.23
N PHE A 447 -1.27 9.92 -19.33
CA PHE A 447 0.12 9.58 -19.59
C PHE A 447 0.24 8.57 -20.74
N ALA A 448 -0.55 7.48 -20.70
CA ALA A 448 -0.58 6.48 -21.78
C ALA A 448 -0.93 7.12 -23.12
N LYS A 449 -1.95 8.02 -23.14
CA LYS A 449 -2.32 8.82 -24.31
C LYS A 449 -1.14 9.68 -24.80
N ASN A 450 -0.48 10.42 -23.90
CA ASN A 450 0.58 11.36 -24.27
C ASN A 450 1.83 10.67 -24.85
N ILE A 451 2.07 9.41 -24.48
CA ILE A 451 3.17 8.61 -25.03
C ILE A 451 2.72 7.64 -26.13
N SER A 452 1.41 7.55 -26.40
CA SER A 452 0.79 6.62 -27.38
C SER A 452 1.24 5.15 -27.19
N ARG A 453 1.35 4.70 -25.93
CA ARG A 453 1.83 3.35 -25.59
C ARG A 453 1.01 2.73 -24.46
N PRO A 454 0.91 1.38 -24.43
CA PRO A 454 0.26 0.71 -23.31
C PRO A 454 1.08 0.88 -22.03
N VAL A 455 0.40 1.00 -20.90
CA VAL A 455 1.01 1.05 -19.56
C VAL A 455 0.41 -0.04 -18.67
N SER A 456 1.06 -0.31 -17.54
CA SER A 456 0.55 -1.18 -16.50
C SER A 456 0.79 -0.54 -15.14
N SER A 457 -0.10 -0.77 -14.17
CA SER A 457 0.00 -0.14 -12.85
C SER A 457 -0.25 -1.10 -11.69
N ILE A 458 0.42 -0.82 -10.58
CA ILE A 458 0.16 -1.40 -9.25
C ILE A 458 -0.06 -0.22 -8.31
N VAL A 459 -1.26 -0.08 -7.80
CA VAL A 459 -1.65 1.04 -6.94
C VAL A 459 -2.00 0.55 -5.54
N SER A 460 -1.70 1.36 -4.53
CA SER A 460 -2.02 1.07 -3.13
C SER A 460 -2.34 2.34 -2.37
N ASP A 461 -3.60 2.54 -2.03
CA ASP A 461 -4.03 3.68 -1.22
C ASP A 461 -3.24 3.75 0.09
N GLY A 462 -2.73 4.94 0.42
CA GLY A 462 -2.00 5.21 1.65
C GLY A 462 -0.69 4.46 1.83
N GLY A 463 -0.16 3.82 0.79
CA GLY A 463 0.98 2.93 0.94
C GLY A 463 2.02 2.96 -0.18
N ALA A 464 2.17 4.08 -0.87
CA ALA A 464 3.11 4.18 -1.99
C ALA A 464 4.58 4.08 -1.58
N SER A 465 4.92 4.41 -0.34
CA SER A 465 6.30 4.29 0.16
C SER A 465 6.74 2.84 0.36
N THR A 466 5.96 2.01 1.04
CA THR A 466 6.33 0.63 1.40
C THR A 466 5.37 -0.40 0.81
N LEU A 467 4.06 -0.28 1.05
CA LEU A 467 3.08 -1.31 0.69
C LEU A 467 3.03 -1.59 -0.82
N VAL A 468 3.19 -0.57 -1.67
CA VAL A 468 3.20 -0.77 -3.13
C VAL A 468 4.42 -1.57 -3.58
N ARG A 469 5.59 -1.38 -2.94
CA ARG A 469 6.80 -2.16 -3.21
C ARG A 469 6.66 -3.60 -2.69
N GLU A 470 6.00 -3.80 -1.55
CA GLU A 470 5.64 -5.14 -1.07
C GLU A 470 4.66 -5.84 -2.03
N LYS A 471 3.66 -5.11 -2.56
CA LYS A 471 2.76 -5.66 -3.60
C LYS A 471 3.53 -6.06 -4.86
N LEU A 472 4.52 -5.25 -5.26
CA LEU A 472 5.42 -5.59 -6.37
C LEU A 472 6.19 -6.87 -6.09
N ALA A 473 6.82 -6.98 -4.92
CA ALA A 473 7.62 -8.14 -4.52
C ALA A 473 6.82 -9.46 -4.52
N ARG A 474 5.54 -9.40 -4.13
CA ARG A 474 4.64 -10.57 -4.13
C ARG A 474 4.18 -11.00 -5.53
N LYS A 475 4.31 -10.14 -6.54
CA LYS A 475 3.90 -10.44 -7.93
C LYS A 475 5.07 -10.98 -8.74
N ALA A 476 5.31 -12.30 -8.64
CA ALA A 476 6.39 -12.94 -9.38
C ALA A 476 6.32 -12.63 -10.89
N GLY A 477 7.45 -12.27 -11.47
CA GLY A 477 7.60 -12.07 -12.90
C GLY A 477 6.97 -10.80 -13.49
N VAL A 478 6.35 -9.93 -12.69
CA VAL A 478 5.71 -8.69 -13.18
C VAL A 478 6.70 -7.72 -13.84
N LEU A 479 7.97 -7.76 -13.42
CA LEU A 479 9.07 -6.98 -14.02
C LEU A 479 9.60 -7.57 -15.33
N LYS A 480 9.21 -8.80 -15.69
CA LYS A 480 9.67 -9.42 -16.93
C LYS A 480 9.23 -8.60 -18.14
N GLY A 481 10.18 -8.16 -18.97
CA GLY A 481 9.94 -7.35 -20.15
C GLY A 481 9.73 -5.85 -19.87
N LYS A 482 9.65 -5.43 -18.61
CA LYS A 482 9.62 -4.00 -18.25
C LYS A 482 10.98 -3.36 -18.48
N LYS A 483 10.96 -2.09 -18.89
CA LYS A 483 12.14 -1.27 -19.14
C LYS A 483 12.16 -0.01 -18.28
N LEU A 484 10.97 0.48 -17.91
CA LEU A 484 10.78 1.66 -17.09
C LEU A 484 9.81 1.33 -15.94
N LEU A 485 10.17 1.72 -14.73
CA LEU A 485 9.27 1.78 -13.60
C LEU A 485 9.11 3.25 -13.19
N ILE A 486 7.88 3.73 -13.21
CA ILE A 486 7.52 5.06 -12.70
C ILE A 486 6.96 4.86 -11.30
N TRP A 487 7.59 5.48 -10.30
CA TRP A 487 7.13 5.39 -8.92
C TRP A 487 6.61 6.75 -8.46
N GLU A 488 5.30 6.85 -8.39
CA GLU A 488 4.59 8.02 -7.89
C GLU A 488 4.19 7.82 -6.43
N PHE A 489 4.42 8.84 -5.61
CA PHE A 489 3.93 8.93 -4.24
C PHE A 489 3.79 10.39 -3.82
N VAL A 490 2.82 10.65 -2.94
CA VAL A 490 2.60 12.00 -2.41
C VAL A 490 3.66 12.39 -1.39
N GLU A 491 4.02 13.66 -1.36
CA GLU A 491 5.11 14.18 -0.51
C GLU A 491 4.92 13.91 1.00
N ARG A 492 3.67 13.81 1.51
CA ARG A 492 3.41 13.49 2.91
C ARG A 492 3.91 12.10 3.33
N ASP A 493 4.14 11.19 2.40
CA ASP A 493 4.74 9.89 2.69
C ASP A 493 6.19 10.01 3.17
N LEU A 494 6.82 11.15 2.91
CA LEU A 494 8.17 11.47 3.38
C LEU A 494 8.20 12.00 4.83
N ARG A 495 7.02 12.18 5.49
CA ARG A 495 6.98 12.68 6.86
C ARG A 495 7.53 11.68 7.86
N PHE A 496 8.00 12.18 9.00
CA PHE A 496 8.39 11.35 10.14
C PHE A 496 7.16 10.66 10.74
N GLY A 497 7.33 9.41 11.17
CA GLY A 497 6.25 8.60 11.75
C GLY A 497 5.26 8.03 10.74
N ALA A 498 5.46 8.24 9.44
CA ALA A 498 4.82 7.42 8.41
C ALA A 498 5.24 5.96 8.57
N GLU A 499 4.56 5.02 7.90
CA GLU A 499 4.76 3.56 8.03
C GLU A 499 6.19 3.06 7.76
N GLY A 500 7.13 3.98 7.60
CA GLY A 500 8.54 3.72 7.37
C GLY A 500 8.86 3.41 5.91
N TRP A 501 10.10 3.69 5.57
CA TRP A 501 10.68 3.43 4.25
C TRP A 501 11.47 2.12 4.30
N LYS A 502 10.77 1.01 4.58
CA LYS A 502 11.40 -0.29 4.71
C LYS A 502 12.14 -0.68 3.42
N THR A 503 13.28 -1.32 3.57
CA THR A 503 13.91 -2.02 2.47
C THR A 503 13.09 -3.25 2.12
N ILE A 504 12.71 -3.37 0.85
CA ILE A 504 12.00 -4.53 0.30
C ILE A 504 12.93 -5.21 -0.70
N GLU A 505 13.15 -6.51 -0.53
CA GLU A 505 13.91 -7.33 -1.47
C GLU A 505 12.95 -7.98 -2.47
N PHE A 506 13.37 -8.09 -3.78
CA PHE A 506 12.58 -8.74 -4.83
C PHE A 506 13.44 -9.14 -6.05
#